data_d856c16b603d80919fbfe3accc9967a1
#
_entry.id   d856c16b603d80919fbfe3accc9967a1
#
_cell.length_a   1.000
_cell.length_b   1.000
_cell.length_c   1.000
_cell.angle_alpha   90.00
_cell.angle_beta   90.00
_cell.angle_gamma   90.00
#
_symmetry.space_group_name_H-M   'P 1'
#
loop_
_entity.id
_entity.type
_entity.pdbx_description
1 polymer ?
#
loop_
_entity_poly.entity_id
_entity_poly.type
_entity_poly.pdbx_seq_one_letter_code
_entity_poly.pdbx_strand_id
1 'polypeptide(L)'
;DAFLAPRPAAVFNLVSEISDSSEFGFNISSEFENLDGKKEKIEFDFEKETKHWAKFYKNHKIDLPPDFAEQVIDVLERNRVEMEKSIEKMGYDKVIIVPPSLDAAILHKKITEGYVKTIQWASFKNAGGFEGITTPNVDKLRIVLVHEKNAQNNNDHPILKELRGKSVTKLAGLAGLTKEKVQELLDSGGEIFMQAEIKGRIFNFNGLDVLAYLIWQKDYCERNSGQHIDESSWSALSGSSIGKTTGGRRVPELYWDPGSDQLGADANEPAYAYDFLAPRPAAVFV
;
A
#
# COMPACT_ATOMS: atom_id res chain seq x y z
N ASP A 1 48.82 -8.42 11.85
CA ASP A 1 47.68 -7.75 12.50
C ASP A 1 46.41 -8.04 11.70
N ALA A 2 45.62 -8.99 12.20
CA ALA A 2 44.38 -9.43 11.60
C ALA A 2 43.23 -8.48 12.06
N PHE A 3 42.64 -7.77 11.14
CA PHE A 3 41.41 -7.02 11.37
C PHE A 3 40.26 -8.02 11.57
N LEU A 4 39.83 -8.16 12.81
CA LEU A 4 38.60 -8.86 13.17
C LEU A 4 37.41 -7.94 12.78
N ALA A 5 36.62 -8.37 11.80
CA ALA A 5 35.35 -7.74 11.49
C ALA A 5 34.40 -7.87 12.69
N PRO A 6 33.60 -6.85 13.05
CA PRO A 6 32.61 -6.96 14.13
C PRO A 6 31.53 -7.94 13.77
N ARG A 7 31.22 -8.86 14.69
CA ARG A 7 30.14 -9.83 14.57
C ARG A 7 28.77 -9.12 14.64
N PRO A 8 27.79 -9.50 13.84
CA PRO A 8 26.43 -9.00 14.00
C PRO A 8 25.74 -9.74 15.14
N ALA A 9 25.84 -9.21 16.35
CA ALA A 9 25.20 -9.82 17.54
C ALA A 9 23.98 -9.05 18.06
N ALA A 10 23.51 -8.02 17.37
CA ALA A 10 22.47 -7.12 17.88
C ALA A 10 21.03 -7.40 17.39
N VAL A 11 20.83 -8.28 16.40
CA VAL A 11 19.51 -8.44 15.75
C VAL A 11 18.57 -9.40 16.49
N PHE A 12 19.06 -10.21 17.43
CA PHE A 12 18.23 -11.27 18.03
C PHE A 12 17.37 -10.86 19.24
N ASN A 13 17.56 -9.67 19.82
CA ASN A 13 16.85 -9.26 21.04
C ASN A 13 15.65 -8.36 20.81
N LEU A 14 15.48 -7.74 19.63
CA LEU A 14 14.48 -6.69 19.43
C LEU A 14 13.02 -7.17 19.57
N VAL A 15 12.70 -8.40 19.18
CA VAL A 15 11.31 -8.92 19.31
C VAL A 15 10.97 -9.34 20.73
N SER A 16 11.95 -9.66 21.56
CA SER A 16 11.75 -9.88 22.99
C SER A 16 11.62 -8.55 23.76
N GLU A 17 12.28 -7.48 23.31
CA GLU A 17 12.21 -6.17 23.94
C GLU A 17 10.90 -5.43 23.65
N ILE A 18 10.29 -5.61 22.46
CA ILE A 18 8.93 -5.12 22.20
C ILE A 18 7.89 -5.83 23.07
N SER A 19 8.21 -7.03 23.64
CA SER A 19 7.32 -7.74 24.55
C SER A 19 7.32 -7.24 25.99
N ASP A 20 8.35 -6.51 26.42
CA ASP A 20 8.58 -6.20 27.85
C ASP A 20 8.68 -4.70 28.21
N SER A 21 8.73 -3.79 27.27
CA SER A 21 8.87 -2.36 27.58
C SER A 21 7.76 -1.50 26.99
N SER A 22 7.01 -0.91 27.91
CA SER A 22 6.01 0.15 27.74
C SER A 22 4.82 -0.18 26.83
N GLU A 23 3.69 -0.46 27.45
CA GLU A 23 2.36 -0.32 26.85
C GLU A 23 2.23 1.12 26.34
N PHE A 24 2.43 1.32 25.02
CA PHE A 24 2.08 2.60 24.42
C PHE A 24 0.63 2.51 23.91
N GLY A 25 -0.34 2.49 24.76
CA GLY A 25 -1.76 2.37 24.40
C GLY A 25 -2.24 3.46 23.43
N PHE A 26 -1.76 3.41 22.17
CA PHE A 26 -2.12 4.36 21.15
C PHE A 26 -3.26 3.81 20.30
N ASN A 27 -4.47 4.29 20.57
CA ASN A 27 -5.67 3.93 19.81
C ASN A 27 -6.13 5.10 18.95
N ILE A 28 -6.47 4.82 17.70
CA ILE A 28 -7.17 5.75 16.81
C ILE A 28 -8.53 5.15 16.51
N SER A 29 -9.59 5.92 16.73
CA SER A 29 -10.95 5.52 16.39
C SER A 29 -11.72 6.65 15.74
N SER A 30 -12.59 6.32 14.78
CA SER A 30 -13.50 7.27 14.17
C SER A 30 -14.81 6.60 13.78
N GLU A 31 -15.88 7.40 13.65
CA GLU A 31 -17.14 6.94 13.08
C GLU A 31 -17.15 7.23 11.57
N PHE A 32 -17.31 6.18 10.77
CA PHE A 32 -17.51 6.27 9.33
C PHE A 32 -18.99 6.08 9.00
N GLU A 33 -19.56 7.01 8.24
CA GLU A 33 -20.88 6.83 7.65
C GLU A 33 -20.73 6.26 6.24
N ASN A 34 -21.13 5.00 6.05
CA ASN A 34 -21.04 4.35 4.75
C ASN A 34 -22.01 4.96 3.73
N LEU A 35 -21.96 4.52 2.46
CA LEU A 35 -22.77 5.06 1.38
C LEU A 35 -24.27 4.80 1.51
N ASP A 36 -24.69 3.95 2.46
CA ASP A 36 -26.10 3.65 2.79
C ASP A 36 -26.57 4.39 4.05
N GLY A 37 -25.78 5.32 4.59
CA GLY A 37 -26.08 6.13 5.76
C GLY A 37 -25.93 5.40 7.10
N LYS A 38 -25.31 4.21 7.11
CA LYS A 38 -25.05 3.48 8.36
C LYS A 38 -23.71 3.92 8.94
N LYS A 39 -23.72 4.16 10.24
CA LYS A 39 -22.49 4.47 10.99
C LYS A 39 -21.80 3.20 11.43
N GLU A 40 -20.51 3.14 11.18
CA GLU A 40 -19.62 2.08 11.62
C GLU A 40 -18.47 2.69 12.42
N LYS A 41 -18.19 2.16 13.62
CA LYS A 41 -17.01 2.55 14.39
C LYS A 41 -15.82 1.74 13.85
N ILE A 42 -14.78 2.45 13.45
CA ILE A 42 -13.49 1.86 13.06
C ILE A 42 -12.49 2.24 14.14
N GLU A 43 -11.74 1.25 14.61
CA GLU A 43 -10.78 1.41 15.68
C GLU A 43 -9.52 0.62 15.38
N PHE A 44 -8.36 1.27 15.55
CA PHE A 44 -7.05 0.67 15.40
C PHE A 44 -6.30 0.72 16.72
N ASP A 45 -5.87 -0.43 17.19
CA ASP A 45 -4.91 -0.63 18.27
C ASP A 45 -3.50 -0.68 17.66
N PHE A 46 -2.80 0.46 17.66
CA PHE A 46 -1.51 0.56 17.01
C PHE A 46 -0.39 -0.20 17.73
N GLU A 47 -0.52 -0.50 19.00
CA GLU A 47 0.42 -1.41 19.68
C GLU A 47 0.33 -2.81 19.09
N LYS A 48 -0.90 -3.30 18.93
CA LYS A 48 -1.18 -4.60 18.31
C LYS A 48 -0.74 -4.64 16.84
N GLU A 49 -1.04 -3.57 16.08
CA GLU A 49 -0.63 -3.46 14.68
C GLU A 49 0.90 -3.43 14.55
N THR A 50 1.61 -2.67 15.37
CA THR A 50 3.08 -2.61 15.35
C THR A 50 3.70 -3.98 15.64
N LYS A 51 3.20 -4.69 16.66
CA LYS A 51 3.64 -6.06 16.98
C LYS A 51 3.35 -7.04 15.85
N HIS A 52 2.17 -6.93 15.20
CA HIS A 52 1.80 -7.75 14.06
C HIS A 52 2.77 -7.54 12.89
N TRP A 53 3.02 -6.30 12.50
CA TRP A 53 3.90 -5.99 11.38
C TRP A 53 5.36 -6.33 11.67
N ALA A 54 5.85 -6.10 12.87
CA ALA A 54 7.20 -6.52 13.27
C ALA A 54 7.38 -8.04 13.15
N LYS A 55 6.38 -8.83 13.59
CA LYS A 55 6.37 -10.28 13.42
C LYS A 55 6.32 -10.71 11.95
N PHE A 56 5.48 -10.06 11.14
CA PHE A 56 5.39 -10.31 9.71
C PHE A 56 6.76 -10.12 9.03
N TYR A 57 7.40 -8.98 9.23
CA TYR A 57 8.72 -8.70 8.63
C TYR A 57 9.80 -9.69 9.07
N LYS A 58 9.83 -10.05 10.34
CA LYS A 58 10.74 -11.09 10.86
C LYS A 58 10.52 -12.43 10.16
N ASN A 59 9.27 -12.85 9.99
CA ASN A 59 8.93 -14.12 9.33
C ASN A 59 9.41 -14.14 7.87
N HIS A 60 9.37 -12.99 7.19
CA HIS A 60 9.81 -12.84 5.80
C HIS A 60 11.27 -12.39 5.65
N LYS A 61 12.07 -12.43 6.75
CA LYS A 61 13.49 -12.04 6.74
C LYS A 61 13.71 -10.64 6.18
N ILE A 62 12.80 -9.71 6.48
CA ILE A 62 12.89 -8.29 6.17
C ILE A 62 13.41 -7.59 7.41
N ASP A 63 14.56 -6.95 7.29
CA ASP A 63 15.18 -6.25 8.41
C ASP A 63 14.41 -4.97 8.74
N LEU A 64 14.16 -4.74 10.01
CA LEU A 64 13.57 -3.51 10.53
C LEU A 64 14.65 -2.62 11.13
N PRO A 65 14.48 -1.29 11.07
CA PRO A 65 15.35 -0.39 11.83
C PRO A 65 15.24 -0.68 13.34
N PRO A 66 16.32 -0.49 14.11
CA PRO A 66 16.33 -0.74 15.57
C PRO A 66 15.26 0.05 16.33
N ASP A 67 14.94 1.25 15.87
CA ASP A 67 13.96 2.19 16.41
C ASP A 67 12.60 2.14 15.69
N PHE A 68 12.26 0.98 15.10
CA PHE A 68 11.02 0.82 14.33
C PHE A 68 9.76 1.25 15.10
N ALA A 69 9.65 0.84 16.37
CA ALA A 69 8.49 1.18 17.21
C ALA A 69 8.41 2.67 17.52
N GLU A 70 9.55 3.31 17.80
CA GLU A 70 9.62 4.74 18.03
C GLU A 70 9.24 5.54 16.76
N GLN A 71 9.72 5.10 15.58
CA GLN A 71 9.31 5.72 14.31
C GLN A 71 7.80 5.59 14.06
N VAL A 72 7.18 4.46 14.43
CA VAL A 72 5.71 4.31 14.34
C VAL A 72 5.01 5.32 15.24
N ILE A 73 5.44 5.45 16.49
CA ILE A 73 4.88 6.41 17.44
C ILE A 73 5.00 7.84 16.90
N ASP A 74 6.16 8.24 16.43
CA ASP A 74 6.41 9.56 15.85
C ASP A 74 5.47 9.90 14.69
N VAL A 75 5.23 8.94 13.80
CA VAL A 75 4.29 9.13 12.68
C VAL A 75 2.85 9.25 13.20
N LEU A 76 2.46 8.44 14.18
CA LEU A 76 1.13 8.48 14.78
C LEU A 76 0.85 9.80 15.49
N GLU A 77 1.79 10.28 16.32
CA GLU A 77 1.63 11.53 17.06
C GLU A 77 1.49 12.73 16.12
N ARG A 78 2.32 12.79 15.09
CA ARG A 78 2.28 13.89 14.11
C ARG A 78 1.02 13.89 13.24
N ASN A 79 0.44 12.73 12.96
CA ASN A 79 -0.62 12.59 11.97
C ASN A 79 -1.97 12.15 12.54
N ARG A 80 -2.12 12.04 13.85
CA ARG A 80 -3.33 11.50 14.51
C ARG A 80 -4.62 12.08 13.97
N VAL A 81 -4.71 13.41 13.95
CA VAL A 81 -5.94 14.12 13.54
C VAL A 81 -6.28 13.85 12.07
N GLU A 82 -5.26 13.80 11.21
CA GLU A 82 -5.47 13.52 9.78
C GLU A 82 -5.81 12.05 9.52
N MET A 83 -5.30 11.13 10.33
CA MET A 83 -5.71 9.72 10.30
C MET A 83 -7.18 9.56 10.70
N GLU A 84 -7.60 10.17 11.81
CA GLU A 84 -8.99 10.16 12.26
C GLU A 84 -9.93 10.70 11.19
N LYS A 85 -9.60 11.84 10.58
CA LYS A 85 -10.36 12.41 9.45
C LYS A 85 -10.40 11.51 8.22
N SER A 86 -9.29 10.82 7.92
CA SER A 86 -9.23 9.91 6.78
C SER A 86 -10.13 8.69 7.00
N ILE A 87 -10.15 8.14 8.21
CA ILE A 87 -11.05 7.05 8.60
C ILE A 87 -12.50 7.52 8.53
N GLU A 88 -12.83 8.68 9.11
CA GLU A 88 -14.18 9.26 9.10
C GLU A 88 -14.71 9.46 7.67
N LYS A 89 -13.87 9.93 6.76
CA LYS A 89 -14.27 10.24 5.38
C LYS A 89 -14.32 9.03 4.47
N MET A 90 -13.33 8.14 4.60
CA MET A 90 -13.12 7.05 3.65
C MET A 90 -13.54 5.68 4.19
N GLY A 91 -13.58 5.48 5.52
CA GLY A 91 -13.90 4.19 6.12
C GLY A 91 -12.77 3.15 5.93
N TYR A 92 -11.52 3.58 5.91
CA TYR A 92 -10.39 2.66 5.89
C TYR A 92 -10.40 1.77 7.13
N ASP A 93 -10.28 0.46 6.93
CA ASP A 93 -10.43 -0.56 7.96
C ASP A 93 -9.20 -1.47 8.13
N LYS A 94 -8.09 -1.13 7.46
CA LYS A 94 -6.81 -1.83 7.61
C LYS A 94 -5.64 -0.86 7.65
N VAL A 95 -4.70 -1.15 8.54
CA VAL A 95 -3.40 -0.48 8.68
C VAL A 95 -2.31 -1.36 8.07
N ILE A 96 -1.42 -0.74 7.31
CA ILE A 96 -0.17 -1.34 6.84
C ILE A 96 0.97 -0.43 7.30
N ILE A 97 1.94 -0.97 8.03
CA ILE A 97 3.13 -0.21 8.45
C ILE A 97 4.28 -0.63 7.54
N VAL A 98 4.73 0.27 6.69
CA VAL A 98 5.78 0.03 5.69
C VAL A 98 7.10 0.61 6.22
N PRO A 99 8.12 -0.22 6.52
CA PRO A 99 9.40 0.26 6.99
C PRO A 99 10.14 1.05 5.91
N PRO A 100 11.10 1.91 6.30
CA PRO A 100 11.88 2.70 5.36
C PRO A 100 12.80 1.82 4.50
N SER A 101 13.21 2.35 3.37
CA SER A 101 14.26 1.80 2.49
C SER A 101 13.95 0.42 1.91
N LEU A 102 12.66 0.05 1.79
CA LEU A 102 12.27 -1.14 1.07
C LEU A 102 12.39 -0.95 -0.45
N ASP A 103 12.99 -1.92 -1.10
CA ASP A 103 13.04 -2.04 -2.56
C ASP A 103 11.96 -3.01 -3.05
N ALA A 104 11.23 -2.63 -4.11
CA ALA A 104 10.10 -3.42 -4.61
C ALA A 104 10.54 -4.78 -5.18
N ALA A 105 11.69 -4.86 -5.83
CA ALA A 105 12.20 -6.12 -6.38
C ALA A 105 12.67 -7.07 -5.26
N ILE A 106 13.37 -6.52 -4.26
CA ILE A 106 13.79 -7.28 -3.08
C ILE A 106 12.58 -7.77 -2.29
N LEU A 107 11.61 -6.88 -2.03
CA LEU A 107 10.38 -7.24 -1.33
C LEU A 107 9.61 -8.32 -2.09
N HIS A 108 9.35 -8.12 -3.39
CA HIS A 108 8.68 -9.10 -4.25
C HIS A 108 9.36 -10.47 -4.15
N LYS A 109 10.69 -10.53 -4.30
CA LYS A 109 11.43 -11.79 -4.17
C LYS A 109 11.23 -12.45 -2.80
N LYS A 110 11.35 -11.69 -1.70
CA LYS A 110 11.23 -12.22 -0.33
C LYS A 110 9.82 -12.76 -0.02
N ILE A 111 8.78 -12.04 -0.44
CA ILE A 111 7.39 -12.47 -0.15
C ILE A 111 6.87 -13.54 -1.12
N THR A 112 7.48 -13.69 -2.30
CA THR A 112 7.12 -14.73 -3.28
C THR A 112 8.03 -15.94 -3.24
N GLU A 113 9.09 -15.95 -2.43
CA GLU A 113 10.02 -17.07 -2.33
C GLU A 113 9.30 -18.34 -1.86
N GLY A 114 9.25 -19.34 -2.76
CA GLY A 114 8.60 -20.64 -2.51
C GLY A 114 7.08 -20.67 -2.57
N TYR A 115 6.43 -19.56 -2.97
CA TYR A 115 4.98 -19.45 -2.83
C TYR A 115 4.23 -19.02 -4.10
N VAL A 116 4.77 -18.10 -4.88
CA VAL A 116 4.03 -17.49 -5.99
C VAL A 116 4.91 -17.31 -7.22
N LYS A 117 4.45 -17.82 -8.34
CA LYS A 117 4.95 -17.36 -9.64
C LYS A 117 4.32 -16.01 -9.95
N THR A 118 5.04 -15.15 -10.64
CA THR A 118 4.52 -13.86 -11.09
C THR A 118 4.45 -13.84 -12.61
N ILE A 119 3.26 -13.56 -13.13
CA ILE A 119 3.08 -13.24 -14.54
C ILE A 119 3.36 -11.76 -14.72
N GLN A 120 4.45 -11.43 -15.40
CA GLN A 120 4.74 -10.06 -15.79
C GLN A 120 4.42 -9.87 -17.28
N TRP A 121 3.49 -8.98 -17.57
CA TRP A 121 3.17 -8.61 -18.94
C TRP A 121 4.33 -7.86 -19.61
N ALA A 122 4.35 -7.84 -20.94
CA ALA A 122 5.44 -7.22 -21.70
C ALA A 122 5.62 -5.73 -21.36
N SER A 123 4.53 -5.00 -21.17
CA SER A 123 4.51 -3.61 -20.72
C SER A 123 5.25 -3.39 -19.40
N PHE A 124 5.02 -4.26 -18.41
CA PHE A 124 5.68 -4.22 -17.11
C PHE A 124 7.17 -4.58 -17.21
N LYS A 125 7.50 -5.67 -17.93
CA LYS A 125 8.91 -6.07 -18.16
C LYS A 125 9.69 -4.98 -18.89
N ASN A 126 9.12 -4.41 -19.95
CA ASN A 126 9.77 -3.37 -20.73
C ASN A 126 9.94 -2.06 -19.95
N ALA A 127 9.09 -1.81 -18.98
CA ALA A 127 9.21 -0.69 -18.03
C ALA A 127 10.25 -0.94 -16.92
N GLY A 128 10.87 -2.11 -16.86
CA GLY A 128 11.92 -2.49 -15.90
C GLY A 128 11.48 -3.45 -14.82
N GLY A 129 10.24 -3.98 -14.88
CA GLY A 129 9.73 -4.89 -13.86
C GLY A 129 9.71 -4.25 -12.47
N PHE A 130 9.81 -5.05 -11.42
CA PHE A 130 9.83 -4.54 -10.04
C PHE A 130 11.07 -3.65 -9.76
N GLU A 131 12.17 -3.81 -10.49
CA GLU A 131 13.36 -2.93 -10.39
C GLU A 131 13.11 -1.51 -10.93
N GLY A 132 12.14 -1.37 -11.85
CA GLY A 132 11.73 -0.09 -12.42
C GLY A 132 10.75 0.72 -11.55
N ILE A 133 10.28 0.16 -10.43
CA ILE A 133 9.33 0.81 -9.53
C ILE A 133 9.99 1.96 -8.77
N THR A 134 9.28 3.07 -8.68
CA THR A 134 9.60 4.20 -7.79
C THR A 134 8.39 4.50 -6.92
N THR A 135 8.62 4.59 -5.62
CA THR A 135 7.61 4.92 -4.61
C THR A 135 8.02 6.18 -3.86
N PRO A 136 7.14 7.17 -3.70
CA PRO A 136 7.41 8.36 -2.90
C PRO A 136 7.75 8.01 -1.44
N ASN A 137 8.59 8.83 -0.80
CA ASN A 137 8.91 8.70 0.63
C ASN A 137 9.40 7.30 1.05
N VAL A 138 10.05 6.56 0.15
CA VAL A 138 10.55 5.20 0.42
C VAL A 138 11.63 5.18 1.52
N ASP A 139 12.31 6.29 1.75
CA ASP A 139 13.34 6.51 2.79
C ASP A 139 12.75 6.72 4.20
N LYS A 140 11.42 6.83 4.32
CA LYS A 140 10.71 7.05 5.59
C LYS A 140 9.84 5.87 5.95
N LEU A 141 9.59 5.69 7.25
CA LEU A 141 8.50 4.84 7.71
C LEU A 141 7.17 5.44 7.27
N ARG A 142 6.27 4.59 6.76
CA ARG A 142 4.94 4.99 6.29
C ARG A 142 3.87 4.17 6.98
N ILE A 143 2.82 4.84 7.43
CA ILE A 143 1.57 4.20 7.86
C ILE A 143 0.57 4.40 6.74
N VAL A 144 0.04 3.31 6.21
CA VAL A 144 -0.87 3.30 5.06
C VAL A 144 -2.20 2.72 5.49
N LEU A 145 -3.28 3.50 5.31
CA LEU A 145 -4.65 3.04 5.55
C LEU A 145 -5.29 2.62 4.23
N VAL A 146 -5.95 1.47 4.23
CA VAL A 146 -6.62 0.89 3.05
C VAL A 146 -7.97 0.28 3.43
N HIS A 147 -8.77 -0.08 2.40
CA HIS A 147 -9.97 -0.88 2.58
C HIS A 147 -9.64 -2.36 2.45
N GLU A 148 -9.80 -3.14 3.53
CA GLU A 148 -9.62 -4.60 3.52
C GLU A 148 -10.94 -5.36 3.38
N LYS A 149 -12.03 -4.82 3.88
CA LYS A 149 -13.36 -5.44 3.75
C LYS A 149 -13.69 -5.67 2.27
N ASN A 150 -13.95 -6.93 1.90
CA ASN A 150 -14.19 -7.34 0.51
C ASN A 150 -12.99 -7.12 -0.44
N ALA A 151 -11.77 -7.17 0.05
CA ALA A 151 -10.57 -6.92 -0.74
C ALA A 151 -10.35 -7.90 -1.92
N GLN A 152 -10.96 -9.09 -1.86
CA GLN A 152 -10.90 -10.07 -2.95
C GLN A 152 -11.60 -9.60 -4.23
N ASN A 153 -12.62 -8.76 -4.08
CA ASN A 153 -13.42 -8.30 -5.21
C ASN A 153 -13.81 -6.82 -5.05
N ASN A 154 -13.25 -5.96 -5.87
CA ASN A 154 -13.57 -4.53 -5.88
C ASN A 154 -15.06 -4.24 -6.13
N ASN A 155 -15.81 -5.18 -6.73
CA ASN A 155 -17.28 -5.03 -6.92
C ASN A 155 -18.07 -5.06 -5.61
N ASP A 156 -17.54 -5.71 -4.60
CA ASP A 156 -18.26 -5.92 -3.34
C ASP A 156 -17.98 -4.77 -2.35
N HIS A 157 -16.98 -3.91 -2.64
CA HIS A 157 -16.72 -2.73 -1.84
C HIS A 157 -17.40 -1.48 -2.44
N PRO A 158 -18.24 -0.76 -1.67
CA PRO A 158 -19.07 0.32 -2.23
C PRO A 158 -18.27 1.45 -2.90
N ILE A 159 -17.13 1.84 -2.34
CA ILE A 159 -16.27 2.89 -2.91
C ILE A 159 -15.49 2.35 -4.12
N LEU A 160 -14.84 1.19 -4.00
CA LEU A 160 -14.01 0.62 -5.06
C LEU A 160 -14.82 0.30 -6.31
N LYS A 161 -16.03 -0.21 -6.14
CA LYS A 161 -16.98 -0.44 -7.24
C LYS A 161 -17.21 0.82 -8.09
N GLU A 162 -17.35 1.97 -7.44
CA GLU A 162 -17.59 3.25 -8.12
C GLU A 162 -16.31 3.82 -8.77
N LEU A 163 -15.12 3.34 -8.39
CA LEU A 163 -13.85 3.72 -9.00
C LEU A 163 -13.48 2.87 -10.21
N ARG A 164 -14.13 1.75 -10.43
CA ARG A 164 -13.88 0.89 -11.59
C ARG A 164 -14.14 1.62 -12.91
N GLY A 165 -13.32 1.32 -13.89
CA GLY A 165 -13.39 1.97 -15.20
C GLY A 165 -13.01 3.46 -15.18
N LYS A 166 -12.48 3.98 -14.06
CA LYS A 166 -11.97 5.36 -13.99
C LYS A 166 -10.45 5.35 -14.03
N SER A 167 -9.88 6.16 -14.90
CA SER A 167 -8.42 6.32 -14.99
C SER A 167 -7.87 7.21 -13.87
N VAL A 168 -6.59 7.04 -13.54
CA VAL A 168 -5.87 7.90 -12.60
C VAL A 168 -5.93 9.37 -13.05
N THR A 169 -5.70 9.65 -14.34
CA THR A 169 -5.79 11.01 -14.89
C THR A 169 -7.17 11.63 -14.71
N LYS A 170 -8.25 10.84 -14.88
CA LYS A 170 -9.62 11.34 -14.70
C LYS A 170 -9.87 11.74 -13.24
N LEU A 171 -9.48 10.89 -12.30
CA LEU A 171 -9.68 11.15 -10.87
C LEU A 171 -8.78 12.28 -10.35
N ALA A 172 -7.54 12.35 -10.83
CA ALA A 172 -6.63 13.47 -10.54
C ALA A 172 -7.15 14.79 -11.13
N GLY A 173 -7.77 14.75 -12.31
CA GLY A 173 -8.45 15.88 -12.92
C GLY A 173 -9.58 16.45 -12.08
N LEU A 174 -10.36 15.60 -11.39
CA LEU A 174 -11.38 16.04 -10.43
C LEU A 174 -10.77 16.74 -9.22
N ALA A 175 -9.54 16.37 -8.84
CA ALA A 175 -8.76 17.04 -7.79
C ALA A 175 -8.01 18.30 -8.29
N GLY A 176 -8.22 18.71 -9.56
CA GLY A 176 -7.61 19.92 -10.15
C GLY A 176 -6.26 19.72 -10.81
N LEU A 177 -5.77 18.48 -10.98
CA LEU A 177 -4.51 18.21 -11.67
C LEU A 177 -4.73 18.09 -13.18
N THR A 178 -3.85 18.71 -14.00
CA THR A 178 -3.85 18.48 -15.45
C THR A 178 -3.19 17.16 -15.81
N LYS A 179 -3.42 16.66 -17.02
CA LYS A 179 -2.80 15.43 -17.52
C LYS A 179 -1.26 15.53 -17.51
N GLU A 180 -0.73 16.68 -17.88
CA GLU A 180 0.70 16.97 -17.91
C GLU A 180 1.27 16.95 -16.48
N LYS A 181 0.53 17.51 -15.50
CA LYS A 181 0.96 17.51 -14.10
C LYS A 181 0.94 16.11 -13.49
N VAL A 182 -0.03 15.26 -13.85
CA VAL A 182 -0.05 13.84 -13.47
C VAL A 182 1.18 13.13 -14.01
N GLN A 183 1.54 13.35 -15.29
CA GLN A 183 2.74 12.75 -15.88
C GLN A 183 4.03 13.26 -15.21
N GLU A 184 4.13 14.56 -14.95
CA GLU A 184 5.27 15.15 -14.23
C GLU A 184 5.46 14.52 -12.84
N LEU A 185 4.36 14.33 -12.10
CA LEU A 185 4.40 13.66 -10.78
C LEU A 185 4.86 12.21 -10.89
N LEU A 186 4.35 11.44 -11.86
CA LEU A 186 4.83 10.08 -12.10
C LEU A 186 6.32 10.06 -12.43
N ASP A 187 6.77 10.95 -13.32
CA ASP A 187 8.16 11.02 -13.77
C ASP A 187 9.14 11.41 -12.65
N SER A 188 8.69 12.24 -11.72
CA SER A 188 9.47 12.66 -10.55
C SER A 188 9.34 11.70 -9.34
N GLY A 189 8.47 10.70 -9.41
CA GLY A 189 8.13 9.85 -8.27
C GLY A 189 7.34 10.58 -7.19
N GLY A 190 6.56 11.60 -7.58
CA GLY A 190 5.70 12.36 -6.67
C GLY A 190 4.37 11.66 -6.39
N GLU A 191 3.67 12.14 -5.37
CA GLU A 191 2.34 11.64 -4.99
C GLU A 191 1.26 12.22 -5.90
N ILE A 192 0.31 11.37 -6.33
CA ILE A 192 -0.85 11.78 -7.10
C ILE A 192 -2.06 11.81 -6.18
N PHE A 193 -2.59 13.01 -6.00
CA PHE A 193 -3.83 13.22 -5.27
C PHE A 193 -5.03 13.10 -6.21
N MET A 194 -6.02 12.32 -5.80
CA MET A 194 -7.22 12.01 -6.59
C MET A 194 -8.49 12.38 -5.85
N GLN A 195 -9.55 12.61 -6.61
CA GLN A 195 -10.88 12.88 -6.09
C GLN A 195 -11.92 12.05 -6.83
N ALA A 196 -12.94 11.60 -6.11
CA ALA A 196 -14.12 11.00 -6.71
C ALA A 196 -15.38 11.56 -6.05
N GLU A 197 -16.42 11.76 -6.85
CA GLU A 197 -17.76 12.00 -6.36
C GLU A 197 -18.57 10.71 -6.47
N ILE A 198 -19.13 10.24 -5.33
CA ILE A 198 -19.88 9.00 -5.21
C ILE A 198 -21.13 9.29 -4.40
N LYS A 199 -22.31 9.12 -4.99
CA LYS A 199 -23.63 9.41 -4.36
C LYS A 199 -23.69 10.81 -3.73
N GLY A 200 -23.12 11.82 -4.41
CA GLY A 200 -23.08 13.21 -3.94
C GLY A 200 -22.09 13.53 -2.83
N ARG A 201 -21.24 12.57 -2.43
CA ARG A 201 -20.16 12.75 -1.45
C ARG A 201 -18.81 12.85 -2.18
N ILE A 202 -17.96 13.74 -1.72
CA ILE A 202 -16.61 13.92 -2.28
C ILE A 202 -15.61 13.12 -1.45
N PHE A 203 -14.88 12.23 -2.11
CA PHE A 203 -13.82 11.41 -1.56
C PHE A 203 -12.48 11.88 -2.10
N ASN A 204 -11.55 12.21 -1.22
CA ASN A 204 -10.18 12.62 -1.55
C ASN A 204 -9.22 11.56 -1.04
N PHE A 205 -8.29 11.10 -1.89
CA PHE A 205 -7.37 10.02 -1.53
C PHE A 205 -6.09 10.05 -2.37
N ASN A 206 -5.04 9.43 -1.85
CA ASN A 206 -3.84 9.07 -2.60
C ASN A 206 -4.02 7.68 -3.21
N GLY A 207 -3.21 7.33 -4.20
CA GLY A 207 -3.14 5.96 -4.68
C GLY A 207 -2.34 5.07 -3.73
N LEU A 208 -2.75 3.81 -3.62
CA LEU A 208 -1.94 2.78 -2.96
C LEU A 208 -0.63 2.57 -3.74
N ASP A 209 0.47 2.39 -3.05
CA ASP A 209 1.77 2.08 -3.66
C ASP A 209 2.03 0.56 -3.75
N VAL A 210 2.99 0.19 -4.61
CA VAL A 210 3.34 -1.23 -4.86
C VAL A 210 3.89 -1.92 -3.61
N LEU A 211 4.68 -1.23 -2.78
CA LEU A 211 5.26 -1.84 -1.58
C LEU A 211 4.17 -2.20 -0.57
N ALA A 212 3.28 -1.25 -0.27
CA ALA A 212 2.17 -1.49 0.63
C ALA A 212 1.22 -2.58 0.08
N TYR A 213 0.96 -2.59 -1.24
CA TYR A 213 0.14 -3.62 -1.88
C TYR A 213 0.75 -5.02 -1.72
N LEU A 214 2.04 -5.19 -2.01
CA LEU A 214 2.72 -6.49 -1.90
C LEU A 214 2.74 -7.02 -0.47
N ILE A 215 3.00 -6.14 0.50
CA ILE A 215 2.98 -6.47 1.93
C ILE A 215 1.58 -6.93 2.34
N TRP A 216 0.56 -6.15 1.97
CA TRP A 216 -0.84 -6.45 2.29
C TRP A 216 -1.32 -7.73 1.62
N GLN A 217 -1.02 -7.94 0.33
CA GLN A 217 -1.35 -9.16 -0.40
C GLN A 217 -0.84 -10.41 0.32
N LYS A 218 0.40 -10.37 0.78
CA LYS A 218 1.01 -11.50 1.49
C LYS A 218 0.40 -11.70 2.88
N ASP A 219 0.24 -10.63 3.65
CA ASP A 219 -0.39 -10.66 4.98
C ASP A 219 -1.84 -11.16 4.89
N TYR A 220 -2.60 -10.65 3.91
CA TYR A 220 -3.98 -11.08 3.68
C TYR A 220 -4.07 -12.58 3.38
N CYS A 221 -3.23 -13.07 2.47
CA CYS A 221 -3.17 -14.48 2.11
C CYS A 221 -2.85 -15.37 3.33
N GLU A 222 -1.89 -14.99 4.16
CA GLU A 222 -1.52 -15.74 5.36
C GLU A 222 -2.62 -15.77 6.43
N ARG A 223 -3.34 -14.67 6.60
CA ARG A 223 -4.44 -14.58 7.58
C ARG A 223 -5.76 -15.21 7.09
N ASN A 224 -5.94 -15.35 5.79
CA ASN A 224 -7.20 -15.79 5.18
C ASN A 224 -7.06 -17.15 4.45
N SER A 225 -6.24 -18.05 4.97
CA SER A 225 -6.12 -19.44 4.49
C SER A 225 -5.84 -19.58 3.00
N GLY A 226 -4.99 -18.71 2.47
CA GLY A 226 -4.56 -18.74 1.07
C GLY A 226 -5.43 -17.92 0.11
N GLN A 227 -6.44 -17.21 0.59
CA GLN A 227 -7.19 -16.26 -0.23
C GLN A 227 -6.37 -15.01 -0.53
N HIS A 228 -6.60 -14.39 -1.67
CA HIS A 228 -5.84 -13.23 -2.13
C HIS A 228 -6.72 -11.99 -2.30
N ILE A 229 -6.11 -10.82 -2.25
CA ILE A 229 -6.80 -9.59 -2.68
C ILE A 229 -6.84 -9.54 -4.22
N ASP A 230 -7.83 -8.85 -4.77
CA ASP A 230 -7.99 -8.66 -6.23
C ASP A 230 -8.09 -9.96 -7.06
N GLU A 231 -8.74 -11.01 -6.55
CA GLU A 231 -8.96 -12.27 -7.28
C GLU A 231 -9.88 -12.11 -8.52
N SER A 232 -10.68 -11.08 -8.57
CA SER A 232 -11.61 -10.80 -9.68
C SER A 232 -11.55 -9.38 -10.21
N SER A 233 -10.52 -8.63 -9.82
CA SER A 233 -10.32 -7.24 -10.18
C SER A 233 -8.82 -6.90 -10.26
N TRP A 234 -8.51 -5.73 -10.79
CA TRP A 234 -7.16 -5.21 -10.90
C TRP A 234 -7.03 -3.91 -10.14
N SER A 235 -5.90 -3.72 -9.46
CA SER A 235 -5.58 -2.48 -8.76
C SER A 235 -4.57 -1.66 -9.54
N ALA A 236 -4.94 -0.41 -9.90
CA ALA A 236 -4.00 0.59 -10.37
C ALA A 236 -3.34 1.25 -9.15
N LEU A 237 -2.02 1.10 -9.03
CA LEU A 237 -1.22 1.47 -7.87
C LEU A 237 -0.52 2.81 -8.09
N SER A 238 -1.32 3.87 -8.19
CA SER A 238 -0.84 5.22 -8.51
C SER A 238 -0.04 5.92 -7.41
N GLY A 239 0.12 5.29 -6.24
CA GLY A 239 1.11 5.65 -5.23
C GLY A 239 2.54 5.22 -5.58
N SER A 240 2.72 4.52 -6.71
CA SER A 240 4.02 4.21 -7.31
C SER A 240 4.01 4.56 -8.79
N SER A 241 5.19 4.68 -9.38
CA SER A 241 5.36 4.76 -10.83
C SER A 241 6.39 3.74 -11.30
N ILE A 242 6.30 3.32 -12.56
CA ILE A 242 7.22 2.37 -13.18
C ILE A 242 7.71 2.87 -14.52
N GLY A 243 8.97 2.65 -14.84
CA GLY A 243 9.55 2.91 -16.16
C GLY A 243 10.82 3.71 -16.14
N LYS A 244 11.39 3.89 -17.35
CA LYS A 244 12.56 4.72 -17.58
C LYS A 244 12.11 6.16 -17.88
N THR A 245 12.92 7.13 -17.51
CA THR A 245 12.66 8.56 -17.68
C THR A 245 12.49 9.02 -19.13
N THR A 246 12.92 8.23 -20.11
CA THR A 246 12.83 8.54 -21.55
C THR A 246 11.60 7.89 -22.19
N GLY A 247 10.42 8.34 -21.89
CA GLY A 247 9.19 7.81 -22.51
C GLY A 247 7.94 7.97 -21.64
N GLY A 248 8.08 8.67 -20.53
CA GLY A 248 7.04 8.81 -19.51
C GLY A 248 6.95 7.55 -18.62
N ARG A 249 6.84 7.76 -17.32
CA ARG A 249 6.58 6.67 -16.37
C ARG A 249 5.10 6.29 -16.41
N ARG A 250 4.82 5.05 -16.06
CA ARG A 250 3.50 4.44 -16.10
C ARG A 250 2.99 4.16 -14.69
N VAL A 251 1.71 3.87 -14.57
CA VAL A 251 1.10 3.35 -13.34
C VAL A 251 1.23 1.83 -13.35
N PRO A 252 1.84 1.23 -12.32
CA PRO A 252 1.84 -0.23 -12.15
C PRO A 252 0.45 -0.73 -11.77
N GLU A 253 0.10 -1.91 -12.28
CA GLU A 253 -1.15 -2.59 -12.02
C GLU A 253 -0.86 -4.00 -11.52
N LEU A 254 -1.46 -4.37 -10.40
CA LEU A 254 -1.33 -5.70 -9.81
C LEU A 254 -2.70 -6.35 -9.60
N TYR A 255 -2.74 -7.66 -9.69
CA TYR A 255 -3.92 -8.48 -9.45
C TYR A 255 -3.53 -9.91 -9.11
N TRP A 256 -4.46 -10.68 -8.56
CA TRP A 256 -4.30 -12.12 -8.39
C TRP A 256 -5.04 -12.86 -9.50
N ASP A 257 -4.37 -13.81 -10.17
CA ASP A 257 -4.99 -14.71 -11.14
C ASP A 257 -5.25 -16.07 -10.48
N PRO A 258 -6.49 -16.34 -10.02
CA PRO A 258 -6.82 -17.61 -9.39
C PRO A 258 -6.78 -18.79 -10.36
N GLY A 259 -6.89 -18.54 -11.69
CA GLY A 259 -6.83 -19.59 -12.70
C GLY A 259 -5.44 -20.18 -12.88
N SER A 260 -4.40 -19.40 -12.66
CA SER A 260 -3.00 -19.83 -12.73
C SER A 260 -2.30 -19.85 -11.36
N ASP A 261 -2.97 -19.44 -10.30
CA ASP A 261 -2.44 -19.31 -8.94
C ASP A 261 -1.19 -18.40 -8.91
N GLN A 262 -1.30 -17.21 -9.51
CA GLN A 262 -0.17 -16.31 -9.74
C GLN A 262 -0.52 -14.83 -9.53
N LEU A 263 0.47 -14.06 -9.06
CA LEU A 263 0.40 -12.61 -9.07
C LEU A 263 0.63 -12.11 -10.50
N GLY A 264 -0.31 -11.33 -11.04
CA GLY A 264 -0.18 -10.64 -12.32
C GLY A 264 0.33 -9.22 -12.13
N ALA A 265 1.21 -8.77 -13.03
CA ALA A 265 1.76 -7.41 -13.03
C ALA A 265 1.76 -6.82 -14.43
N ASP A 266 1.17 -5.64 -14.58
CA ASP A 266 1.13 -4.84 -15.80
C ASP A 266 1.53 -3.38 -15.54
N ALA A 267 1.72 -2.59 -16.60
CA ALA A 267 2.05 -1.17 -16.50
C ALA A 267 1.40 -0.39 -17.65
N ASN A 268 0.53 0.54 -17.29
CA ASN A 268 -0.24 1.31 -18.25
C ASN A 268 -0.10 2.83 -18.08
N GLU A 269 -0.47 3.57 -19.11
CA GLU A 269 -0.54 5.03 -19.05
C GLU A 269 -1.57 5.47 -17.99
N PRO A 270 -1.38 6.60 -17.31
CA PRO A 270 -2.28 7.05 -16.25
C PRO A 270 -3.69 7.40 -16.75
N ALA A 271 -3.86 7.56 -18.06
CA ALA A 271 -5.16 7.77 -18.72
C ALA A 271 -5.91 6.46 -19.03
N TYR A 272 -5.27 5.31 -18.81
CA TYR A 272 -5.83 4.02 -19.13
C TYR A 272 -6.93 3.61 -18.14
N ALA A 273 -7.97 2.97 -18.62
CA ALA A 273 -9.10 2.52 -17.82
C ALA A 273 -9.75 1.26 -18.43
N TYR A 274 -10.08 0.31 -17.59
CA TYR A 274 -10.86 -0.89 -17.91
C TYR A 274 -11.96 -1.13 -16.88
N ASP A 275 -13.00 -1.83 -17.29
CA ASP A 275 -14.16 -2.11 -16.42
C ASP A 275 -13.81 -2.94 -15.16
N PHE A 276 -12.71 -3.66 -15.15
CA PHE A 276 -12.25 -4.44 -14.00
C PHE A 276 -11.05 -3.79 -13.27
N LEU A 277 -10.52 -2.68 -13.78
CA LEU A 277 -9.43 -1.92 -13.18
C LEU A 277 -9.98 -0.79 -12.31
N ALA A 278 -9.48 -0.65 -11.10
CA ALA A 278 -9.78 0.48 -10.22
C ALA A 278 -8.49 1.06 -9.64
N PRO A 279 -8.31 2.38 -9.62
CA PRO A 279 -7.35 3.02 -8.73
C PRO A 279 -7.65 2.64 -7.29
N ARG A 280 -6.67 2.10 -6.57
CA ARG A 280 -6.83 1.66 -5.19
C ARG A 280 -6.59 2.84 -4.24
N PRO A 281 -7.63 3.32 -3.51
CA PRO A 281 -7.46 4.42 -2.57
C PRO A 281 -6.61 4.02 -1.37
N ALA A 282 -5.80 4.97 -0.91
CA ALA A 282 -5.06 4.87 0.34
C ALA A 282 -4.94 6.25 1.01
N ALA A 283 -4.67 6.27 2.31
CA ALA A 283 -4.13 7.43 3.00
C ALA A 283 -2.72 7.06 3.50
N VAL A 284 -1.74 7.90 3.19
CA VAL A 284 -0.33 7.65 3.49
C VAL A 284 0.17 8.73 4.45
N PHE A 285 0.80 8.32 5.55
CA PHE A 285 1.34 9.18 6.60
C PHE A 285 2.83 8.87 6.80
N VAL A 286 3.66 9.92 6.93
CA VAL A 286 5.12 9.84 7.05
C VAL A 286 5.64 10.65 8.22
#